data_8781877ca3ac8e50c739f27f35d2649f
#
_entry.id   8781877ca3ac8e50c739f27f35d2649f
#
_cell.length_a   1.000
_cell.length_b   1.000
_cell.length_c   1.000
_cell.angle_alpha   90.00
_cell.angle_beta   90.00
_cell.angle_gamma   90.00
#
_symmetry.space_group_name_H-M   'P 1'
#
loop_
_entity.id
_entity.type
_entity.pdbx_description
1 polymer ?
#
loop_
_entity_poly.entity_id
_entity_poly.type
_entity_poly.pdbx_seq_one_letter_code
_entity_poly.pdbx_strand_id
1 'polypeptide(L)'
;MTLDIDEERTRSAIVEDLDVAMRPVVSPLIPVRVVVVALFVVMVVAATPALLSHRSGTTPPFGPARNGRIAWAIDGDIMVGDPITGATTALIDGPGIVRNPVYSLDGSRLAFLRQVPTDQSRFDIFVSAADGGSPVMVTAVPVPMPAALEWTPDSNALLVNDADGRIFRHSIHGSAGRLVVDAVHLEPSASRPPDGAELLYERDGDPGALYVMARDGSRPRQLIGPAAQQCSCTLAGPARWSPDGKAIAFAIRLDAAETRTFVMAADGSGLHRLTDDTGAWIENDPTWAPTGDRIAFDRWQRDDAGDWQIRPIGIVPASGGHAEPIGVAPAAEGALIEWSPDGRSILSLPKTVIDGYTTYPNGTGSVAKPVIIDIDDGASTQFDWSVGSVASWQRRAP
;
A
#
# COMPACT_ATOMS: atom_id res chain seq x y z
N MET A 1 17.26 -56.61 73.25
CA MET A 1 18.63 -56.22 73.65
C MET A 1 19.44 -56.28 72.39
N THR A 2 19.94 -55.17 71.87
CA THR A 2 20.68 -54.93 70.60
C THR A 2 19.91 -54.09 69.58
N LEU A 3 19.77 -52.80 69.84
CA LEU A 3 19.44 -51.78 68.85
C LEU A 3 19.88 -50.40 69.34
N ASP A 4 21.16 -50.26 69.82
CA ASP A 4 21.61 -49.00 70.42
C ASP A 4 23.04 -48.59 69.96
N ILE A 5 23.59 -49.25 68.98
CA ILE A 5 24.95 -48.95 68.47
C ILE A 5 25.00 -48.25 67.14
N ASP A 6 23.89 -48.30 66.32
CA ASP A 6 23.89 -47.70 65.02
C ASP A 6 23.44 -46.25 65.01
N GLU A 7 22.68 -45.78 66.01
CA GLU A 7 22.19 -44.40 66.09
C GLU A 7 23.27 -43.41 66.46
N GLU A 8 24.23 -43.82 67.30
CA GLU A 8 25.32 -42.95 67.73
C GLU A 8 26.40 -42.75 66.65
N ARG A 9 26.65 -43.78 65.83
CA ARG A 9 27.53 -43.66 64.61
C ARG A 9 26.94 -42.76 63.52
N THR A 10 25.65 -42.80 63.33
CA THR A 10 24.98 -41.97 62.35
C THR A 10 24.92 -40.52 62.78
N ARG A 11 24.75 -40.24 64.06
CA ARG A 11 24.81 -38.87 64.57
C ARG A 11 26.24 -38.27 64.55
N SER A 12 27.29 -39.05 64.77
CA SER A 12 28.66 -38.56 64.69
C SER A 12 29.09 -38.23 63.29
N ALA A 13 28.64 -38.99 62.25
CA ALA A 13 28.92 -38.72 60.85
C ALA A 13 28.17 -37.50 60.34
N ILE A 14 26.96 -37.23 60.84
CA ILE A 14 26.17 -36.03 60.41
C ILE A 14 26.74 -34.75 61.04
N VAL A 15 27.32 -34.81 62.21
CA VAL A 15 27.94 -33.66 62.87
C VAL A 15 29.28 -33.30 62.25
N GLU A 16 30.08 -34.28 61.80
CA GLU A 16 31.32 -34.00 61.07
C GLU A 16 31.06 -33.41 59.66
N ASP A 17 30.01 -33.82 58.99
CA ASP A 17 29.65 -33.26 57.70
C ASP A 17 29.09 -31.82 57.75
N LEU A 18 28.45 -31.46 58.89
CA LEU A 18 27.95 -30.08 59.10
C LEU A 18 29.08 -29.10 59.45
N ASP A 19 30.17 -29.56 60.09
CA ASP A 19 31.32 -28.70 60.42
C ASP A 19 32.21 -28.40 59.23
N VAL A 20 32.21 -29.26 58.19
CA VAL A 20 32.89 -29.03 56.89
C VAL A 20 32.10 -28.05 56.02
N ALA A 21 30.77 -28.00 56.13
CA ALA A 21 29.92 -27.11 55.37
C ALA A 21 29.90 -25.65 55.86
N MET A 22 30.40 -25.39 57.10
CA MET A 22 30.37 -24.04 57.66
C MET A 22 31.74 -23.36 57.80
N ARG A 23 32.73 -23.76 56.99
CA ARG A 23 33.92 -22.93 56.82
C ARG A 23 33.60 -21.70 55.98
N PRO A 24 33.80 -20.47 56.49
CA PRO A 24 33.58 -19.27 55.74
C PRO A 24 34.58 -19.28 54.54
N VAL A 25 34.05 -19.35 53.33
CA VAL A 25 34.81 -19.08 52.10
C VAL A 25 35.13 -17.59 52.13
N VAL A 26 36.35 -17.25 52.52
CA VAL A 26 36.85 -15.88 52.36
C VAL A 26 37.05 -15.65 50.89
N SER A 27 36.03 -15.14 50.23
CA SER A 27 36.16 -14.63 48.88
C SER A 27 37.04 -13.36 48.92
N PRO A 28 38.05 -13.26 48.07
CA PRO A 28 38.81 -12.01 47.96
C PRO A 28 37.85 -10.88 47.61
N LEU A 29 37.83 -9.83 48.43
CA LEU A 29 37.08 -8.61 48.17
C LEU A 29 37.59 -8.00 46.86
N ILE A 30 36.88 -8.25 45.75
CA ILE A 30 37.11 -7.54 44.52
C ILE A 30 36.74 -6.08 44.79
N PRO A 31 37.64 -5.12 44.55
CA PRO A 31 37.34 -3.73 44.85
C PRO A 31 36.14 -3.29 44.06
N VAL A 32 35.21 -2.60 44.71
CA VAL A 32 33.90 -2.15 44.13
C VAL A 32 34.07 -1.48 42.77
N ARG A 33 35.19 -0.85 42.52
CA ARG A 33 35.53 -0.24 41.23
C ARG A 33 35.65 -1.27 40.08
N VAL A 34 36.14 -2.47 40.32
CA VAL A 34 36.30 -3.52 39.33
C VAL A 34 34.92 -4.14 38.99
N VAL A 35 34.07 -4.31 40.00
CA VAL A 35 32.70 -4.83 39.84
C VAL A 35 31.84 -3.84 39.04
N VAL A 36 31.96 -2.53 39.29
CA VAL A 36 31.24 -1.49 38.58
C VAL A 36 31.70 -1.42 37.11
N VAL A 37 33.00 -1.52 36.83
CA VAL A 37 33.52 -1.53 35.47
C VAL A 37 33.10 -2.80 34.71
N ALA A 38 33.13 -3.97 35.37
CA ALA A 38 32.70 -5.22 34.75
C ALA A 38 31.18 -5.21 34.44
N LEU A 39 30.34 -4.68 35.33
CA LEU A 39 28.91 -4.49 35.09
C LEU A 39 28.64 -3.48 33.97
N PHE A 40 29.43 -2.41 33.90
CA PHE A 40 29.29 -1.42 32.82
C PHE A 40 29.70 -2.02 31.45
N VAL A 41 30.80 -2.80 31.40
CA VAL A 41 31.24 -3.50 30.18
C VAL A 41 30.23 -4.56 29.77
N VAL A 42 29.65 -5.33 30.71
CA VAL A 42 28.59 -6.31 30.39
C VAL A 42 27.32 -5.60 29.93
N MET A 43 26.96 -4.45 30.50
CA MET A 43 25.81 -3.68 30.07
C MET A 43 26.04 -3.03 28.69
N VAL A 44 27.25 -2.56 28.41
CA VAL A 44 27.62 -2.01 27.09
C VAL A 44 27.70 -3.12 26.03
N VAL A 45 28.25 -4.29 26.35
CA VAL A 45 28.32 -5.45 25.46
C VAL A 45 26.94 -6.09 25.25
N ALA A 46 26.04 -6.05 26.23
CA ALA A 46 24.66 -6.51 26.07
C ALA A 46 23.76 -5.49 25.37
N ALA A 47 24.08 -4.19 25.46
CA ALA A 47 23.35 -3.12 24.78
C ALA A 47 23.79 -2.95 23.31
N THR A 48 25.03 -3.31 22.95
CA THR A 48 25.50 -3.20 21.57
C THR A 48 24.79 -4.13 20.57
N PRO A 49 24.40 -5.37 20.86
CA PRO A 49 23.53 -6.13 19.98
C PRO A 49 22.09 -5.57 19.91
N ALA A 50 21.61 -4.92 20.96
CA ALA A 50 20.29 -4.28 20.96
C ALA A 50 20.29 -2.93 20.21
N LEU A 51 21.44 -2.24 20.14
CA LEU A 51 21.63 -1.04 19.34
C LEU A 51 22.03 -1.37 17.89
N LEU A 52 22.58 -2.57 17.64
CA LEU A 52 22.93 -3.09 16.31
C LEU A 52 21.93 -4.11 15.79
N SER A 53 20.95 -4.56 16.58
CA SER A 53 19.73 -5.09 16.03
C SER A 53 19.10 -3.91 15.29
N HIS A 54 19.37 -3.77 14.00
CA HIS A 54 18.40 -3.20 13.12
C HIS A 54 17.11 -3.94 13.47
N ARG A 55 16.27 -3.33 14.29
CA ARG A 55 14.87 -3.67 14.30
C ARG A 55 14.49 -3.55 12.84
N SER A 56 14.36 -4.66 12.15
CA SER A 56 13.54 -4.77 10.96
C SER A 56 12.14 -4.42 11.46
N GLY A 57 11.90 -3.14 11.70
CA GLY A 57 10.60 -2.62 12.00
C GLY A 57 9.77 -3.00 10.81
N THR A 58 8.74 -3.80 11.02
CA THR A 58 7.77 -4.06 9.96
C THR A 58 7.24 -2.71 9.51
N THR A 59 7.36 -2.42 8.23
CA THR A 59 6.78 -1.20 7.66
C THR A 59 5.28 -1.23 7.97
N PRO A 60 4.72 -0.21 8.62
CA PRO A 60 3.29 -0.18 8.84
C PRO A 60 2.59 -0.15 7.47
N PRO A 61 1.46 -0.85 7.30
CA PRO A 61 0.78 -0.95 6.01
C PRO A 61 0.28 0.39 5.49
N PHE A 62 0.04 1.35 6.39
CA PHE A 62 -0.44 2.69 6.07
C PHE A 62 0.36 3.74 6.85
N GLY A 63 0.20 5.00 6.43
CA GLY A 63 0.97 6.10 6.98
C GLY A 63 2.36 6.24 6.35
N PRO A 64 3.16 7.24 6.77
CA PRO A 64 4.47 7.50 6.18
C PRO A 64 5.45 6.34 6.35
N ALA A 65 6.27 6.11 5.31
CA ALA A 65 7.36 5.14 5.30
C ALA A 65 8.54 5.71 4.49
N ARG A 66 9.69 5.05 4.51
CA ARG A 66 10.81 5.45 3.64
C ARG A 66 10.54 5.03 2.20
N ASN A 67 11.02 5.81 1.25
CA ASN A 67 10.95 5.50 -0.16
C ASN A 67 11.85 4.31 -0.50
N GLY A 68 11.32 3.39 -1.29
CA GLY A 68 12.06 2.31 -1.92
C GLY A 68 12.14 2.51 -3.43
N ARG A 69 12.25 1.40 -4.16
CA ARG A 69 12.25 1.39 -5.62
C ARG A 69 10.84 1.56 -6.17
N ILE A 70 10.76 1.93 -7.43
CA ILE A 70 9.51 1.95 -8.20
C ILE A 70 9.56 0.78 -9.17
N ALA A 71 8.53 -0.08 -9.17
CA ALA A 71 8.41 -1.21 -10.09
C ALA A 71 7.36 -0.92 -11.16
N TRP A 72 7.62 -1.34 -12.40
CA TRP A 72 6.68 -1.28 -13.51
C TRP A 72 6.92 -2.43 -14.49
N ALA A 73 5.95 -2.71 -15.36
CA ALA A 73 6.13 -3.68 -16.43
C ALA A 73 6.35 -2.97 -17.78
N ILE A 74 7.24 -3.53 -18.59
CA ILE A 74 7.49 -3.13 -19.98
C ILE A 74 8.05 -4.31 -20.77
N ASP A 75 7.64 -4.45 -22.04
CA ASP A 75 8.13 -5.45 -23.00
C ASP A 75 8.06 -6.90 -22.49
N GLY A 76 7.19 -7.15 -21.52
CA GLY A 76 6.98 -8.48 -20.93
C GLY A 76 7.80 -8.74 -19.67
N ASP A 77 8.63 -7.80 -19.23
CA ASP A 77 9.46 -7.87 -18.03
C ASP A 77 8.97 -6.91 -16.94
N ILE A 78 9.39 -7.14 -15.70
CA ILE A 78 9.24 -6.16 -14.63
C ILE A 78 10.59 -5.49 -14.38
N MET A 79 10.58 -4.19 -14.54
CA MET A 79 11.71 -3.30 -14.23
C MET A 79 11.53 -2.65 -12.87
N VAL A 80 12.64 -2.28 -12.27
CA VAL A 80 12.66 -1.40 -11.10
C VAL A 80 13.60 -0.23 -11.32
N GLY A 81 13.18 0.94 -10.85
CA GLY A 81 13.96 2.18 -10.88
C GLY A 81 14.23 2.71 -9.47
N ASP A 82 15.39 3.29 -9.30
CA ASP A 82 15.75 4.03 -8.11
C ASP A 82 15.34 5.50 -8.31
N PRO A 83 14.40 6.04 -7.51
CA PRO A 83 13.89 7.40 -7.68
C PRO A 83 14.92 8.49 -7.35
N ILE A 84 16.07 8.14 -6.73
CA ILE A 84 17.12 9.10 -6.38
C ILE A 84 18.19 9.16 -7.47
N THR A 85 18.65 7.99 -7.93
CA THR A 85 19.76 7.90 -8.89
C THR A 85 19.30 7.83 -10.34
N GLY A 86 18.03 7.51 -10.59
CA GLY A 86 17.49 7.23 -11.92
C GLY A 86 17.92 5.88 -12.51
N ALA A 87 18.73 5.11 -11.80
CA ALA A 87 19.20 3.81 -12.28
C ALA A 87 18.05 2.80 -12.37
N THR A 88 18.05 1.99 -13.43
CA THR A 88 17.05 0.95 -13.66
C THR A 88 17.69 -0.43 -13.80
N THR A 89 16.96 -1.46 -13.38
CA THR A 89 17.36 -2.87 -13.57
C THR A 89 16.13 -3.73 -13.84
N ALA A 90 16.30 -4.80 -14.63
CA ALA A 90 15.30 -5.85 -14.70
C ALA A 90 15.23 -6.59 -13.35
N LEU A 91 14.02 -6.76 -12.85
CA LEU A 91 13.75 -7.45 -11.59
C LEU A 91 13.18 -8.85 -11.83
N ILE A 92 12.23 -8.98 -12.72
CA ILE A 92 11.65 -10.23 -13.18
C ILE A 92 11.76 -10.24 -14.70
N ASP A 93 12.54 -11.13 -15.21
CA ASP A 93 12.74 -11.39 -16.63
C ASP A 93 12.44 -12.85 -16.96
N GLY A 94 12.49 -13.23 -18.21
CA GLY A 94 12.34 -14.62 -18.64
C GLY A 94 11.12 -14.90 -19.51
N PRO A 95 10.85 -16.18 -19.80
CA PRO A 95 9.83 -16.53 -20.77
C PRO A 95 8.42 -16.19 -20.26
N GLY A 96 7.65 -15.52 -21.11
CA GLY A 96 6.28 -15.14 -20.84
C GLY A 96 6.14 -13.67 -20.44
N ILE A 97 4.94 -13.14 -20.69
CA ILE A 97 4.64 -11.74 -20.42
C ILE A 97 4.27 -11.60 -18.93
N VAL A 98 4.98 -10.73 -18.22
CA VAL A 98 4.64 -10.33 -16.85
C VAL A 98 4.07 -8.91 -16.82
N ARG A 99 3.10 -8.66 -15.92
CA ARG A 99 2.36 -7.39 -15.84
C ARG A 99 1.95 -7.05 -14.41
N ASN A 100 1.52 -5.80 -14.21
CA ASN A 100 0.89 -5.28 -13.00
C ASN A 100 1.68 -5.60 -11.71
N PRO A 101 2.96 -5.18 -11.61
CA PRO A 101 3.71 -5.34 -10.39
C PRO A 101 3.11 -4.46 -9.28
N VAL A 102 2.89 -5.04 -8.10
CA VAL A 102 2.39 -4.33 -6.92
C VAL A 102 3.18 -4.75 -5.70
N TYR A 103 3.88 -3.81 -5.07
CA TYR A 103 4.56 -4.07 -3.80
C TYR A 103 3.57 -4.30 -2.67
N SER A 104 3.90 -5.22 -1.78
CA SER A 104 3.14 -5.40 -0.54
C SER A 104 3.22 -4.15 0.34
N LEU A 105 2.21 -3.95 1.18
CA LEU A 105 2.11 -2.76 2.01
C LEU A 105 3.24 -2.64 3.05
N ASP A 106 3.85 -3.76 3.42
CA ASP A 106 5.08 -3.79 4.24
C ASP A 106 6.37 -3.65 3.41
N GLY A 107 6.26 -3.62 2.06
CA GLY A 107 7.36 -3.48 1.12
C GLY A 107 8.29 -4.68 1.01
N SER A 108 7.96 -5.81 1.61
CA SER A 108 8.81 -7.02 1.65
C SER A 108 8.64 -7.93 0.44
N ARG A 109 7.53 -7.81 -0.29
CA ARG A 109 7.15 -8.67 -1.40
C ARG A 109 6.69 -7.87 -2.61
N LEU A 110 6.68 -8.55 -3.76
CA LEU A 110 6.12 -8.06 -5.01
C LEU A 110 5.14 -9.09 -5.56
N ALA A 111 3.90 -8.68 -5.84
CA ALA A 111 2.94 -9.48 -6.59
C ALA A 111 2.94 -9.05 -8.05
N PHE A 112 2.70 -9.96 -8.95
CA PHE A 112 2.60 -9.69 -10.39
C PHE A 112 1.80 -10.76 -11.12
N LEU A 113 1.33 -10.42 -12.30
CA LEU A 113 0.67 -11.34 -13.23
C LEU A 113 1.68 -11.91 -14.21
N ARG A 114 1.59 -13.21 -14.50
CA ARG A 114 2.32 -13.86 -15.60
C ARG A 114 1.33 -14.54 -16.53
N GLN A 115 1.42 -14.23 -17.82
CA GLN A 115 0.55 -14.81 -18.84
C GLN A 115 0.71 -16.33 -18.92
N VAL A 116 -0.40 -17.04 -19.03
CA VAL A 116 -0.42 -18.49 -19.18
C VAL A 116 0.04 -18.85 -20.59
N PRO A 117 1.08 -19.68 -20.78
CA PRO A 117 1.63 -19.97 -22.10
C PRO A 117 0.62 -20.59 -23.09
N THR A 118 -0.35 -21.35 -22.58
CA THR A 118 -1.36 -22.06 -23.38
C THR A 118 -2.65 -21.26 -23.57
N ASP A 119 -2.83 -20.14 -22.86
CA ASP A 119 -3.99 -19.27 -22.96
C ASP A 119 -3.60 -17.83 -22.67
N GLN A 120 -3.38 -17.07 -23.73
CA GLN A 120 -2.92 -15.68 -23.64
C GLN A 120 -3.95 -14.71 -23.03
N SER A 121 -5.20 -15.13 -22.88
CA SER A 121 -6.24 -14.33 -22.22
C SER A 121 -6.22 -14.48 -20.69
N ARG A 122 -5.42 -15.40 -20.15
CA ARG A 122 -5.37 -15.74 -18.72
C ARG A 122 -4.00 -15.51 -18.12
N PHE A 123 -3.99 -15.27 -16.82
CA PHE A 123 -2.79 -14.96 -16.06
C PHE A 123 -2.75 -15.75 -14.77
N ASP A 124 -1.56 -16.23 -14.41
CA ASP A 124 -1.25 -16.70 -13.08
C ASP A 124 -0.75 -15.55 -12.21
N ILE A 125 -1.10 -15.58 -10.94
CA ILE A 125 -0.61 -14.62 -9.95
C ILE A 125 0.64 -15.20 -9.29
N PHE A 126 1.70 -14.42 -9.30
CA PHE A 126 2.96 -14.75 -8.63
C PHE A 126 3.24 -13.76 -7.51
N VAL A 127 3.92 -14.23 -6.49
CA VAL A 127 4.50 -13.43 -5.41
C VAL A 127 5.97 -13.77 -5.28
N SER A 128 6.82 -12.77 -5.24
CA SER A 128 8.26 -12.88 -4.98
C SER A 128 8.66 -12.07 -3.76
N ALA A 129 9.90 -12.23 -3.30
CA ALA A 129 10.53 -11.24 -2.45
C ALA A 129 10.62 -9.88 -3.22
N ALA A 130 10.73 -8.77 -2.49
CA ALA A 130 10.77 -7.43 -3.09
C ALA A 130 11.98 -7.19 -4.01
N ASP A 131 13.01 -8.03 -3.92
CA ASP A 131 14.18 -8.06 -4.80
C ASP A 131 14.01 -8.97 -6.02
N GLY A 132 12.81 -9.52 -6.24
CA GLY A 132 12.49 -10.45 -7.33
C GLY A 132 12.83 -11.91 -7.04
N GLY A 133 13.44 -12.20 -5.90
CA GLY A 133 13.86 -13.55 -5.54
C GLY A 133 12.70 -14.50 -5.27
N SER A 134 12.90 -15.78 -5.61
CA SER A 134 12.00 -16.91 -5.27
C SER A 134 10.52 -16.66 -5.63
N PRO A 135 10.16 -16.37 -6.89
CA PRO A 135 8.77 -16.20 -7.27
C PRO A 135 7.96 -17.49 -7.09
N VAL A 136 6.83 -17.41 -6.41
CA VAL A 136 5.92 -18.52 -6.15
C VAL A 136 4.58 -18.20 -6.78
N MET A 137 4.01 -19.14 -7.52
CA MET A 137 2.64 -19.05 -8.04
C MET A 137 1.64 -19.26 -6.90
N VAL A 138 0.71 -18.32 -6.76
CA VAL A 138 -0.29 -18.34 -5.67
C VAL A 138 -1.72 -18.65 -6.16
N THR A 139 -1.96 -18.68 -7.47
CA THR A 139 -3.24 -19.09 -8.06
C THR A 139 -3.29 -20.59 -8.30
N ALA A 140 -4.42 -21.22 -7.96
CA ALA A 140 -4.74 -22.57 -8.41
C ALA A 140 -5.47 -22.60 -9.75
N VAL A 141 -6.09 -21.50 -10.14
CA VAL A 141 -6.81 -21.31 -11.41
C VAL A 141 -6.42 -19.95 -11.97
N PRO A 142 -5.95 -19.87 -13.22
CA PRO A 142 -5.60 -18.61 -13.84
C PRO A 142 -6.78 -17.64 -13.91
N VAL A 143 -6.50 -16.36 -13.76
CA VAL A 143 -7.50 -15.28 -13.81
C VAL A 143 -7.52 -14.60 -15.18
N PRO A 144 -8.70 -14.15 -15.66
CA PRO A 144 -8.76 -13.36 -16.89
C PRO A 144 -8.20 -11.94 -16.67
N MET A 145 -7.78 -11.27 -17.76
CA MET A 145 -7.48 -9.84 -17.77
C MET A 145 -8.75 -9.01 -17.98
N PRO A 146 -8.80 -7.78 -17.44
CA PRO A 146 -7.89 -7.18 -16.50
C PRO A 146 -8.19 -7.63 -15.07
N ALA A 147 -7.16 -8.01 -14.34
CA ALA A 147 -7.26 -8.29 -12.91
C ALA A 147 -6.52 -7.19 -12.13
N ALA A 148 -7.21 -6.49 -11.27
CA ALA A 148 -6.54 -5.65 -10.30
C ALA A 148 -5.99 -6.52 -9.18
N LEU A 149 -4.75 -6.24 -8.77
CA LEU A 149 -4.09 -6.87 -7.63
C LEU A 149 -4.05 -5.88 -6.48
N GLU A 150 -4.61 -6.25 -5.35
CA GLU A 150 -4.53 -5.46 -4.13
C GLU A 150 -4.08 -6.31 -2.95
N TRP A 151 -3.08 -5.85 -2.21
CA TRP A 151 -2.61 -6.52 -1.02
C TRP A 151 -3.57 -6.32 0.16
N THR A 152 -3.79 -7.38 0.94
CA THR A 152 -4.41 -7.21 2.25
C THR A 152 -3.48 -6.44 3.20
N PRO A 153 -4.00 -5.69 4.20
CA PRO A 153 -3.18 -4.87 5.10
C PRO A 153 -2.08 -5.63 5.84
N ASP A 154 -2.31 -6.91 6.11
CA ASP A 154 -1.33 -7.80 6.73
C ASP A 154 -0.27 -8.36 5.75
N SER A 155 -0.32 -7.95 4.47
CA SER A 155 0.56 -8.44 3.40
C SER A 155 0.60 -9.96 3.24
N ASN A 156 -0.45 -10.68 3.68
CA ASN A 156 -0.51 -12.15 3.66
C ASN A 156 -1.49 -12.72 2.62
N ALA A 157 -2.18 -11.87 1.89
CA ALA A 157 -3.04 -12.27 0.79
C ALA A 157 -3.20 -11.16 -0.23
N LEU A 158 -3.69 -11.56 -1.40
CA LEU A 158 -4.10 -10.67 -2.48
C LEU A 158 -5.60 -10.74 -2.66
N LEU A 159 -6.21 -9.64 -2.95
CA LEU A 159 -7.52 -9.56 -3.54
C LEU A 159 -7.40 -9.34 -5.03
N VAL A 160 -8.22 -10.05 -5.73
CA VAL A 160 -8.24 -10.06 -7.20
C VAL A 160 -9.68 -10.02 -7.64
N ASN A 161 -10.04 -9.07 -8.47
CA ASN A 161 -11.33 -9.06 -9.12
C ASN A 161 -11.22 -9.74 -10.49
N ASP A 162 -12.24 -10.51 -10.83
CA ASP A 162 -12.40 -11.06 -12.17
C ASP A 162 -13.19 -10.10 -13.09
N ALA A 163 -13.34 -10.52 -14.35
CA ALA A 163 -14.05 -9.74 -15.34
C ALA A 163 -15.56 -9.55 -15.04
N ASP A 164 -16.13 -10.39 -14.18
CA ASP A 164 -17.52 -10.29 -13.73
C ASP A 164 -17.66 -9.43 -12.46
N GLY A 165 -16.59 -8.78 -12.01
CA GLY A 165 -16.60 -7.94 -10.80
C GLY A 165 -16.58 -8.73 -9.48
N ARG A 166 -16.41 -10.06 -9.52
CA ARG A 166 -16.29 -10.85 -8.30
C ARG A 166 -14.91 -10.67 -7.69
N ILE A 167 -14.84 -10.60 -6.36
CA ILE A 167 -13.58 -10.48 -5.63
C ILE A 167 -13.21 -11.81 -4.99
N PHE A 168 -11.99 -12.25 -5.28
CA PHE A 168 -11.37 -13.43 -4.69
C PHE A 168 -10.21 -13.03 -3.78
N ARG A 169 -10.08 -13.73 -2.67
CA ARG A 169 -8.92 -13.62 -1.78
C ARG A 169 -8.00 -14.81 -2.00
N HIS A 170 -6.77 -14.55 -2.42
CA HIS A 170 -5.70 -15.54 -2.62
C HIS A 170 -4.65 -15.41 -1.51
N SER A 171 -4.40 -16.48 -0.76
CA SER A 171 -3.31 -16.54 0.21
C SER A 171 -1.96 -16.61 -0.50
N ILE A 172 -0.94 -15.92 -0.01
CA ILE A 172 0.43 -16.01 -0.54
C ILE A 172 1.08 -17.39 -0.35
N HIS A 173 0.49 -18.25 0.48
CA HIS A 173 0.97 -19.62 0.69
C HIS A 173 0.39 -20.64 -0.31
N GLY A 174 -0.31 -20.16 -1.32
CA GLY A 174 -0.96 -20.97 -2.35
C GLY A 174 -2.24 -21.65 -1.84
N SER A 175 -3.36 -21.32 -2.43
CA SER A 175 -4.64 -21.99 -2.21
C SER A 175 -5.59 -21.61 -3.35
N ALA A 176 -6.67 -22.36 -3.52
CA ALA A 176 -7.77 -21.90 -4.35
C ALA A 176 -8.26 -20.53 -3.83
N GLY A 177 -8.48 -19.59 -4.74
CA GLY A 177 -9.04 -18.30 -4.37
C GLY A 177 -10.38 -18.49 -3.67
N ARG A 178 -10.54 -17.87 -2.50
CA ARG A 178 -11.81 -17.84 -1.80
C ARG A 178 -12.63 -16.68 -2.31
N LEU A 179 -13.83 -16.94 -2.83
CA LEU A 179 -14.77 -15.90 -3.17
C LEU A 179 -15.12 -15.08 -1.92
N VAL A 180 -14.93 -13.77 -1.99
CA VAL A 180 -15.26 -12.82 -0.91
C VAL A 180 -16.54 -12.07 -1.25
N VAL A 181 -16.68 -11.68 -2.53
CA VAL A 181 -17.83 -10.93 -3.01
C VAL A 181 -18.31 -11.56 -4.30
N ASP A 182 -19.62 -11.90 -4.36
CA ASP A 182 -20.29 -12.42 -5.55
C ASP A 182 -21.10 -11.31 -6.22
N ALA A 183 -20.89 -11.15 -7.54
CA ALA A 183 -21.69 -10.31 -8.42
C ALA A 183 -21.96 -8.88 -7.94
N VAL A 184 -20.90 -8.09 -7.78
CA VAL A 184 -21.00 -6.64 -7.71
C VAL A 184 -20.01 -6.11 -8.72
N HIS A 185 -20.41 -5.29 -9.67
CA HIS A 185 -19.46 -4.52 -10.45
C HIS A 185 -18.75 -3.58 -9.48
N LEU A 186 -17.63 -4.09 -8.99
CA LEU A 186 -16.69 -3.27 -8.28
C LEU A 186 -15.78 -2.70 -9.32
N GLU A 187 -15.77 -1.38 -9.45
CA GLU A 187 -14.64 -0.73 -10.09
C GLU A 187 -13.35 -1.30 -9.48
N PRO A 188 -12.30 -1.55 -10.30
CA PRO A 188 -11.09 -2.28 -9.89
C PRO A 188 -10.32 -1.66 -8.71
N SER A 189 -10.87 -0.68 -8.07
CA SER A 189 -10.30 0.15 -7.03
C SER A 189 -11.05 0.08 -5.71
N ALA A 190 -11.62 -1.08 -5.37
CA ALA A 190 -12.18 -1.28 -4.04
C ALA A 190 -11.13 -0.92 -2.97
N SER A 191 -11.25 0.27 -2.42
CA SER A 191 -10.35 0.78 -1.39
C SER A 191 -10.71 0.20 -0.03
N ARG A 192 -9.74 0.07 0.86
CA ARG A 192 -9.90 -0.47 2.21
C ARG A 192 -9.40 0.48 3.27
N PRO A 193 -10.03 0.47 4.45
CA PRO A 193 -9.45 1.12 5.61
C PRO A 193 -8.16 0.40 6.04
N PRO A 194 -7.30 1.08 6.81
CA PRO A 194 -6.03 0.54 7.28
C PRO A 194 -6.11 -0.77 8.07
N ASP A 195 -7.23 -1.05 8.73
CA ASP A 195 -7.46 -2.29 9.45
C ASP A 195 -7.96 -3.44 8.55
N GLY A 196 -8.30 -3.13 7.28
CA GLY A 196 -8.83 -4.10 6.32
C GLY A 196 -10.15 -4.74 6.74
N ALA A 197 -10.89 -4.11 7.65
CA ALA A 197 -12.12 -4.67 8.20
C ALA A 197 -13.29 -4.57 7.22
N GLU A 198 -13.27 -3.59 6.34
CA GLU A 198 -14.34 -3.28 5.40
C GLU A 198 -13.82 -3.20 3.96
N LEU A 199 -14.74 -3.26 3.01
CA LEU A 199 -14.55 -3.04 1.58
C LEU A 199 -15.47 -1.92 1.14
N LEU A 200 -14.91 -0.91 0.48
CA LEU A 200 -15.66 0.16 -0.16
C LEU A 200 -15.94 -0.24 -1.61
N TYR A 201 -17.17 -0.05 -2.11
CA TYR A 201 -17.53 -0.45 -3.45
C TYR A 201 -18.70 0.35 -4.03
N GLU A 202 -18.77 0.40 -5.35
CA GLU A 202 -19.93 0.84 -6.11
C GLU A 202 -20.78 -0.36 -6.51
N ARG A 203 -22.06 -0.16 -6.71
CA ARG A 203 -22.99 -1.21 -7.07
C ARG A 203 -23.60 -0.94 -8.45
N ASP A 204 -23.61 -1.97 -9.30
CA ASP A 204 -24.27 -1.94 -10.60
C ASP A 204 -25.75 -1.58 -10.47
N GLY A 205 -26.19 -0.73 -11.41
CA GLY A 205 -27.59 -0.28 -11.45
C GLY A 205 -27.94 0.81 -10.45
N ASP A 206 -26.98 1.26 -9.63
CA ASP A 206 -27.15 2.34 -8.69
C ASP A 206 -26.02 3.38 -8.81
N PRO A 207 -25.93 4.06 -9.96
CA PRO A 207 -24.82 4.98 -10.26
C PRO A 207 -24.78 6.11 -9.25
N GLY A 208 -23.57 6.42 -8.78
CA GLY A 208 -23.35 7.45 -7.75
C GLY A 208 -23.64 7.01 -6.32
N ALA A 209 -23.95 5.75 -6.09
CA ALA A 209 -24.09 5.21 -4.75
C ALA A 209 -22.80 4.50 -4.32
N LEU A 210 -22.34 4.84 -3.12
CA LEU A 210 -21.16 4.24 -2.50
C LEU A 210 -21.59 3.36 -1.32
N TYR A 211 -21.08 2.16 -1.31
CA TYR A 211 -21.40 1.14 -0.33
C TYR A 211 -20.14 0.67 0.41
N VAL A 212 -20.34 0.14 1.59
CA VAL A 212 -19.31 -0.57 2.34
C VAL A 212 -19.87 -1.89 2.85
N MET A 213 -19.01 -2.90 2.90
CA MET A 213 -19.33 -4.21 3.49
C MET A 213 -18.17 -4.69 4.35
N ALA A 214 -18.42 -5.65 5.23
CA ALA A 214 -17.34 -6.32 5.95
C ALA A 214 -16.43 -7.09 4.97
N ARG A 215 -15.17 -7.28 5.36
CA ARG A 215 -14.14 -7.98 4.54
C ARG A 215 -14.50 -9.39 4.09
N ASP A 216 -15.49 -10.01 4.71
CA ASP A 216 -16.00 -11.34 4.36
C ASP A 216 -17.21 -11.28 3.42
N GLY A 217 -17.59 -10.08 2.95
CA GLY A 217 -18.75 -9.83 2.10
C GLY A 217 -20.06 -9.66 2.87
N SER A 218 -20.06 -9.77 4.19
CA SER A 218 -21.24 -9.60 5.01
C SER A 218 -21.56 -8.14 5.33
N ARG A 219 -22.78 -7.88 5.80
CA ARG A 219 -23.25 -6.57 6.29
C ARG A 219 -23.06 -5.42 5.30
N PRO A 220 -23.52 -5.54 4.05
CA PRO A 220 -23.47 -4.42 3.11
C PRO A 220 -24.35 -3.27 3.61
N ARG A 221 -23.82 -2.04 3.57
CA ARG A 221 -24.56 -0.83 3.90
C ARG A 221 -24.21 0.29 2.91
N GLN A 222 -25.19 1.08 2.55
CA GLN A 222 -24.98 2.27 1.72
C GLN A 222 -24.42 3.39 2.60
N LEU A 223 -23.35 4.05 2.10
CA LEU A 223 -22.79 5.24 2.72
C LEU A 223 -23.47 6.50 2.18
N ILE A 224 -23.50 6.61 0.85
CA ILE A 224 -24.17 7.69 0.12
C ILE A 224 -24.92 7.10 -1.05
N GLY A 225 -25.94 7.81 -1.51
CA GLY A 225 -26.68 7.52 -2.73
C GLY A 225 -27.15 8.77 -3.43
N PRO A 226 -27.75 8.68 -4.63
CA PRO A 226 -28.17 9.84 -5.43
C PRO A 226 -29.07 10.81 -4.65
N ALA A 227 -29.92 10.30 -3.78
CA ALA A 227 -30.80 11.14 -2.96
C ALA A 227 -30.04 12.00 -1.93
N ALA A 228 -28.93 11.52 -1.39
CA ALA A 228 -28.11 12.28 -0.45
C ALA A 228 -27.33 13.40 -1.14
N GLN A 229 -27.02 13.24 -2.41
CA GLN A 229 -26.31 14.21 -3.24
C GLN A 229 -27.25 15.29 -3.82
N GLN A 230 -28.55 15.09 -3.73
CA GLN A 230 -29.59 15.97 -4.30
C GLN A 230 -29.42 16.26 -5.81
N CYS A 231 -28.81 15.34 -6.52
CA CYS A 231 -28.53 15.44 -7.96
C CYS A 231 -28.59 14.05 -8.62
N SER A 232 -28.72 14.02 -9.95
CA SER A 232 -28.52 12.81 -10.74
C SER A 232 -27.02 12.56 -11.00
N CYS A 233 -26.24 12.57 -9.94
CA CYS A 233 -24.79 12.54 -9.99
C CYS A 233 -24.26 11.09 -10.04
N THR A 234 -23.08 10.92 -10.63
CA THR A 234 -22.37 9.65 -10.68
C THR A 234 -20.98 9.80 -10.06
N LEU A 235 -20.47 8.73 -9.53
CA LEU A 235 -19.06 8.70 -9.12
C LEU A 235 -18.16 8.80 -10.37
N ALA A 236 -17.04 9.46 -10.23
CA ALA A 236 -16.06 9.67 -11.30
C ALA A 236 -14.70 9.13 -10.83
N GLY A 237 -14.53 7.82 -10.99
CA GLY A 237 -13.33 7.11 -10.54
C GLY A 237 -13.43 6.59 -9.08
N PRO A 238 -12.34 5.98 -8.60
CA PRO A 238 -12.35 5.22 -7.37
C PRO A 238 -12.46 6.08 -6.12
N ALA A 239 -13.24 5.61 -5.16
CA ALA A 239 -13.24 6.17 -3.82
C ALA A 239 -12.08 5.60 -2.97
N ARG A 240 -11.47 6.42 -2.12
CA ARG A 240 -10.26 6.10 -1.37
C ARG A 240 -10.41 6.39 0.12
N TRP A 241 -10.06 5.41 0.95
CA TRP A 241 -9.94 5.61 2.39
C TRP A 241 -8.73 6.49 2.73
N SER A 242 -8.88 7.33 3.75
CA SER A 242 -7.73 8.00 4.37
C SER A 242 -6.79 6.99 5.04
N PRO A 243 -5.48 7.30 5.19
CA PRO A 243 -4.51 6.40 5.81
C PRO A 243 -4.81 6.03 7.27
N ASP A 244 -5.65 6.80 7.96
CA ASP A 244 -6.10 6.51 9.32
C ASP A 244 -7.48 5.82 9.37
N GLY A 245 -8.11 5.61 8.21
CA GLY A 245 -9.40 4.94 8.09
C GLY A 245 -10.60 5.74 8.56
N LYS A 246 -10.47 7.04 8.82
CA LYS A 246 -11.56 7.86 9.36
C LYS A 246 -12.36 8.62 8.32
N ALA A 247 -11.83 8.77 7.10
CA ALA A 247 -12.45 9.51 6.03
C ALA A 247 -12.35 8.77 4.69
N ILE A 248 -13.19 9.18 3.74
CA ILE A 248 -13.23 8.66 2.38
C ILE A 248 -13.24 9.86 1.44
N ALA A 249 -12.33 9.87 0.45
CA ALA A 249 -12.29 10.85 -0.63
C ALA A 249 -12.75 10.19 -1.94
N PHE A 250 -13.50 10.91 -2.75
CA PHE A 250 -14.03 10.45 -4.04
C PHE A 250 -14.42 11.64 -4.92
N ALA A 251 -14.52 11.41 -6.21
CA ALA A 251 -14.98 12.41 -7.16
C ALA A 251 -16.44 12.17 -7.56
N ILE A 252 -17.22 13.23 -7.64
CA ILE A 252 -18.60 13.22 -8.12
C ILE A 252 -18.70 14.05 -9.40
N ARG A 253 -19.24 13.44 -10.44
CA ARG A 253 -19.66 14.16 -11.65
C ARG A 253 -21.02 14.81 -11.36
N LEU A 254 -21.01 16.11 -11.26
CA LEU A 254 -22.21 16.92 -10.98
C LEU A 254 -23.05 17.12 -12.25
N ASP A 255 -22.39 17.33 -13.37
CA ASP A 255 -22.99 17.43 -14.71
C ASP A 255 -21.96 17.07 -15.82
N ALA A 256 -22.27 17.38 -17.08
CA ALA A 256 -21.39 17.12 -18.22
C ALA A 256 -20.10 17.97 -18.24
N ALA A 257 -20.07 19.05 -17.43
CA ALA A 257 -18.99 20.03 -17.43
C ALA A 257 -18.32 20.17 -16.05
N GLU A 258 -18.78 19.46 -15.04
CA GLU A 258 -18.25 19.62 -13.69
C GLU A 258 -18.13 18.27 -12.96
N THR A 259 -16.91 17.96 -12.53
CA THR A 259 -16.61 16.88 -11.60
C THR A 259 -15.83 17.46 -10.43
N ARG A 260 -16.21 17.10 -9.22
CA ARG A 260 -15.60 17.66 -7.99
C ARG A 260 -15.20 16.57 -7.02
N THR A 261 -14.15 16.87 -6.29
CA THR A 261 -13.68 16.03 -5.20
C THR A 261 -14.48 16.32 -3.92
N PHE A 262 -14.92 15.26 -3.27
CA PHE A 262 -15.67 15.27 -2.01
C PHE A 262 -14.96 14.43 -0.97
N VAL A 263 -15.22 14.75 0.29
CA VAL A 263 -14.80 13.96 1.45
C VAL A 263 -15.99 13.75 2.37
N MET A 264 -16.03 12.58 3.00
CA MET A 264 -16.96 12.24 4.07
C MET A 264 -16.25 11.45 5.17
N ALA A 265 -16.86 11.37 6.35
CA ALA A 265 -16.41 10.45 7.39
C ALA A 265 -16.63 8.98 6.98
N ALA A 266 -15.91 8.06 7.60
CA ALA A 266 -15.98 6.62 7.35
C ALA A 266 -17.38 6.00 7.53
N ASP A 267 -18.22 6.61 8.35
CA ASP A 267 -19.60 6.20 8.58
C ASP A 267 -20.60 6.77 7.56
N GLY A 268 -20.13 7.60 6.61
CA GLY A 268 -20.93 8.29 5.60
C GLY A 268 -21.43 9.67 6.01
N SER A 269 -21.16 10.11 7.24
CA SER A 269 -21.55 11.44 7.71
C SER A 269 -20.62 12.55 7.22
N GLY A 270 -21.06 13.80 7.32
CA GLY A 270 -20.20 14.95 7.07
C GLY A 270 -19.78 15.14 5.60
N LEU A 271 -20.55 14.60 4.65
CA LEU A 271 -20.29 14.77 3.21
C LEU A 271 -20.16 16.26 2.87
N HIS A 272 -19.03 16.65 2.29
CA HIS A 272 -18.79 18.01 1.83
C HIS A 272 -17.86 18.03 0.63
N ARG A 273 -17.99 19.05 -0.20
CA ARG A 273 -17.07 19.35 -1.29
C ARG A 273 -15.71 19.75 -0.69
N LEU A 274 -14.64 19.18 -1.21
CA LEU A 274 -13.29 19.40 -0.70
C LEU A 274 -12.68 20.70 -1.23
N THR A 275 -12.91 21.02 -2.53
CA THR A 275 -12.33 22.18 -3.19
C THR A 275 -13.32 23.35 -3.24
N ASP A 276 -12.86 24.56 -3.00
CA ASP A 276 -13.61 25.81 -3.09
C ASP A 276 -13.33 26.60 -4.38
N ASP A 277 -12.56 26.03 -5.31
CA ASP A 277 -12.23 26.62 -6.60
C ASP A 277 -13.48 26.99 -7.39
N THR A 278 -13.50 28.21 -7.95
CA THR A 278 -14.61 28.70 -8.76
C THR A 278 -14.44 28.29 -10.23
N GLY A 279 -15.57 28.24 -10.96
CA GLY A 279 -15.61 27.86 -12.38
C GLY A 279 -15.83 26.36 -12.59
N ALA A 280 -15.88 25.96 -13.85
CA ALA A 280 -16.07 24.57 -14.23
C ALA A 280 -14.73 23.82 -14.20
N TRP A 281 -14.64 22.80 -13.34
CA TRP A 281 -13.49 21.94 -13.17
C TRP A 281 -13.89 20.47 -13.34
N ILE A 282 -13.00 19.68 -13.89
CA ILE A 282 -13.01 18.23 -13.77
C ILE A 282 -11.87 17.86 -12.84
N GLU A 283 -12.19 17.32 -11.66
CA GLU A 283 -11.27 16.82 -10.65
C GLU A 283 -11.49 15.32 -10.52
N ASN A 284 -10.47 14.52 -10.83
CA ASN A 284 -10.58 13.06 -10.86
C ASN A 284 -9.51 12.38 -10.00
N ASP A 285 -9.78 11.12 -9.65
CA ASP A 285 -8.84 10.20 -9.02
C ASP A 285 -8.18 10.76 -7.75
N PRO A 286 -8.95 11.26 -6.77
CA PRO A 286 -8.39 11.78 -5.53
C PRO A 286 -7.59 10.71 -4.80
N THR A 287 -6.37 11.06 -4.36
CA THR A 287 -5.47 10.17 -3.64
C THR A 287 -4.90 10.84 -2.40
N TRP A 288 -4.98 10.15 -1.27
CA TRP A 288 -4.49 10.62 0.01
C TRP A 288 -2.98 10.59 0.09
N ALA A 289 -2.37 11.65 0.63
CA ALA A 289 -1.00 11.58 1.11
C ALA A 289 -0.88 10.52 2.22
N PRO A 290 0.25 9.81 2.35
CA PRO A 290 0.46 8.84 3.42
C PRO A 290 0.33 9.44 4.83
N THR A 291 0.54 10.74 4.96
CA THR A 291 0.34 11.51 6.20
C THR A 291 -1.13 11.73 6.55
N GLY A 292 -2.03 11.62 5.56
CA GLY A 292 -3.47 11.85 5.73
C GLY A 292 -3.88 13.32 5.82
N ASP A 293 -2.95 14.26 5.68
CA ASP A 293 -3.18 15.69 5.81
C ASP A 293 -3.52 16.40 4.49
N ARG A 294 -3.27 15.74 3.35
CA ARG A 294 -3.46 16.29 2.00
C ARG A 294 -4.07 15.25 1.06
N ILE A 295 -4.71 15.76 0.00
CA ILE A 295 -5.26 14.98 -1.10
C ILE A 295 -4.76 15.58 -2.41
N ALA A 296 -4.26 14.73 -3.31
CA ALA A 296 -3.88 15.11 -4.66
C ALA A 296 -4.90 14.53 -5.66
N PHE A 297 -5.10 15.23 -6.77
CA PHE A 297 -5.98 14.80 -7.86
C PHE A 297 -5.54 15.40 -9.18
N ASP A 298 -5.84 14.74 -10.30
CA ASP A 298 -5.70 15.34 -11.61
C ASP A 298 -6.88 16.25 -11.92
N ARG A 299 -6.65 17.30 -12.73
CA ARG A 299 -7.69 18.28 -13.00
C ARG A 299 -7.59 18.92 -14.36
N TRP A 300 -8.77 19.26 -14.90
CA TRP A 300 -8.91 20.04 -16.11
C TRP A 300 -9.80 21.25 -15.89
N GLN A 301 -9.56 22.27 -16.67
CA GLN A 301 -10.34 23.48 -16.70
C GLN A 301 -10.60 23.89 -18.14
N ARG A 302 -11.76 24.46 -18.43
CA ARG A 302 -12.02 25.06 -19.73
C ARG A 302 -11.21 26.34 -19.90
N ASP A 303 -10.64 26.52 -21.09
CA ASP A 303 -10.07 27.80 -21.49
C ASP A 303 -11.14 28.78 -21.99
N ASP A 304 -10.70 29.99 -22.41
CA ASP A 304 -11.60 31.04 -22.93
C ASP A 304 -12.31 30.64 -24.22
N ALA A 305 -11.77 29.69 -24.98
CA ALA A 305 -12.40 29.12 -26.16
C ALA A 305 -13.45 28.05 -25.85
N GLY A 306 -13.49 27.58 -24.60
CA GLY A 306 -14.39 26.55 -24.12
C GLY A 306 -13.81 25.13 -24.24
N ASP A 307 -12.53 25.01 -24.63
CA ASP A 307 -11.85 23.73 -24.74
C ASP A 307 -11.27 23.27 -23.39
N TRP A 308 -11.31 21.95 -23.16
CA TRP A 308 -10.76 21.37 -21.96
C TRP A 308 -9.23 21.34 -22.00
N GLN A 309 -8.62 21.96 -21.01
CA GLN A 309 -7.16 22.02 -20.83
C GLN A 309 -6.75 21.26 -19.57
N ILE A 310 -5.77 20.37 -19.69
CA ILE A 310 -5.13 19.73 -18.54
C ILE A 310 -4.41 20.80 -17.73
N ARG A 311 -4.56 20.74 -16.42
CA ARG A 311 -3.89 21.62 -15.49
C ARG A 311 -2.84 20.85 -14.69
N PRO A 312 -1.89 21.52 -14.01
CA PRO A 312 -1.04 20.88 -13.02
C PRO A 312 -1.86 20.14 -11.98
N ILE A 313 -1.29 19.08 -11.40
CA ILE A 313 -1.91 18.32 -10.31
C ILE A 313 -2.37 19.28 -9.22
N GLY A 314 -3.61 19.12 -8.75
CA GLY A 314 -4.13 19.87 -7.60
C GLY A 314 -3.77 19.17 -6.31
N ILE A 315 -3.27 19.92 -5.32
CA ILE A 315 -3.13 19.45 -3.95
C ILE A 315 -3.96 20.36 -3.04
N VAL A 316 -4.69 19.75 -2.11
CA VAL A 316 -5.53 20.46 -1.15
C VAL A 316 -5.35 19.85 0.24
N PRO A 317 -5.40 20.64 1.32
CA PRO A 317 -5.49 20.10 2.67
C PRO A 317 -6.69 19.16 2.82
N ALA A 318 -6.58 18.12 3.62
CA ALA A 318 -7.68 17.18 3.87
C ALA A 318 -8.91 17.85 4.52
N SER A 319 -8.72 19.03 5.12
CA SER A 319 -9.80 19.88 5.64
C SER A 319 -10.54 20.69 4.58
N GLY A 320 -10.08 20.64 3.33
CA GLY A 320 -10.64 21.40 2.21
C GLY A 320 -10.01 22.78 2.01
N GLY A 321 -10.42 23.45 0.93
CA GLY A 321 -10.00 24.79 0.56
C GLY A 321 -9.61 24.93 -0.91
N HIS A 322 -8.79 25.93 -1.22
CA HIS A 322 -8.25 26.14 -2.56
C HIS A 322 -7.22 25.07 -2.91
N ALA A 323 -7.30 24.54 -4.13
CA ALA A 323 -6.35 23.54 -4.61
C ALA A 323 -5.09 24.20 -5.20
N GLU A 324 -3.97 24.03 -4.52
CA GLU A 324 -2.68 24.51 -5.00
C GLU A 324 -2.19 23.66 -6.19
N PRO A 325 -1.76 24.30 -7.30
CA PRO A 325 -1.17 23.60 -8.43
C PRO A 325 0.25 23.18 -8.11
N ILE A 326 0.60 21.91 -8.43
CA ILE A 326 1.97 21.41 -8.25
C ILE A 326 2.55 20.85 -9.55
N GLY A 327 3.84 21.12 -9.79
CA GLY A 327 4.55 20.68 -10.97
C GLY A 327 4.07 21.35 -12.25
N VAL A 328 4.25 20.66 -13.36
CA VAL A 328 3.79 21.10 -14.69
C VAL A 328 2.59 20.27 -15.12
N ALA A 329 1.75 20.84 -15.96
CA ALA A 329 0.64 20.08 -16.54
C ALA A 329 1.17 18.85 -17.27
N PRO A 330 0.57 17.66 -17.09
CA PRO A 330 0.94 16.47 -17.83
C PRO A 330 0.79 16.70 -19.33
N ALA A 331 1.67 16.10 -20.13
CA ALA A 331 1.67 16.24 -21.59
C ALA A 331 0.56 15.42 -22.30
N ALA A 332 -0.23 14.65 -21.54
CA ALA A 332 -1.26 13.74 -22.03
C ALA A 332 -2.60 13.97 -21.32
N GLU A 333 -3.60 13.17 -21.62
CA GLU A 333 -5.00 13.30 -21.18
C GLU A 333 -5.28 13.09 -19.68
N GLY A 334 -4.33 13.42 -18.80
CA GLY A 334 -4.36 13.29 -17.35
C GLY A 334 -3.16 12.53 -16.82
N ALA A 335 -3.11 12.34 -15.52
CA ALA A 335 -2.04 11.61 -14.85
C ALA A 335 -2.57 10.55 -13.88
N LEU A 336 -1.89 9.41 -13.83
CA LEU A 336 -1.90 8.56 -12.65
C LEU A 336 -1.04 9.22 -11.59
N ILE A 337 -1.58 9.37 -10.42
CA ILE A 337 -0.92 10.01 -9.28
C ILE A 337 -0.68 8.97 -8.19
N GLU A 338 0.57 8.78 -7.84
CA GLU A 338 0.95 7.95 -6.70
C GLU A 338 1.85 8.76 -5.76
N TRP A 339 1.49 8.84 -4.49
CA TRP A 339 2.32 9.47 -3.48
C TRP A 339 3.54 8.61 -3.17
N SER A 340 4.69 9.27 -2.99
CA SER A 340 5.84 8.61 -2.39
C SER A 340 5.50 8.14 -0.97
N PRO A 341 6.07 7.02 -0.51
CA PRO A 341 5.82 6.48 0.83
C PRO A 341 6.09 7.45 1.98
N ASP A 342 7.00 8.41 1.81
CA ASP A 342 7.29 9.45 2.80
C ASP A 342 6.37 10.67 2.71
N GLY A 343 5.52 10.74 1.67
CA GLY A 343 4.58 11.83 1.45
C GLY A 343 5.20 13.13 0.96
N ARG A 344 6.45 13.11 0.47
CA ARG A 344 7.16 14.31 0.01
C ARG A 344 7.20 14.49 -1.48
N SER A 345 6.78 13.48 -2.23
CA SER A 345 6.79 13.54 -3.69
C SER A 345 5.56 12.85 -4.26
N ILE A 346 5.27 13.19 -5.50
CA ILE A 346 4.24 12.54 -6.31
C ILE A 346 4.93 11.96 -7.55
N LEU A 347 4.66 10.68 -7.81
CA LEU A 347 4.90 10.05 -9.10
C LEU A 347 3.71 10.33 -10.00
N SER A 348 3.96 11.00 -11.11
CA SER A 348 2.98 11.29 -12.17
C SER A 348 3.30 10.46 -13.40
N LEU A 349 2.34 9.66 -13.84
CA LEU A 349 2.40 8.88 -15.09
C LEU A 349 1.34 9.39 -16.05
N PRO A 350 1.69 9.79 -17.27
CA PRO A 350 0.70 10.21 -18.27
C PRO A 350 -0.31 9.09 -18.54
N LYS A 351 -1.58 9.41 -18.53
CA LYS A 351 -2.67 8.56 -19.01
C LYS A 351 -2.79 8.69 -20.53
N THR A 352 -3.18 7.62 -21.20
CA THR A 352 -3.54 7.64 -22.61
C THR A 352 -4.98 7.15 -22.73
N VAL A 353 -5.83 7.91 -23.39
CA VAL A 353 -7.21 7.48 -23.70
C VAL A 353 -7.22 6.88 -25.10
N ILE A 354 -7.68 5.65 -25.24
CA ILE A 354 -7.92 4.99 -26.50
C ILE A 354 -9.40 4.62 -26.57
N ASP A 355 -10.10 5.09 -27.59
CA ASP A 355 -11.53 4.81 -27.84
C ASP A 355 -12.47 5.12 -26.64
N GLY A 356 -12.19 6.21 -25.92
CA GLY A 356 -13.02 6.65 -24.78
C GLY A 356 -12.80 5.91 -23.48
N TYR A 357 -11.88 4.94 -23.47
CA TYR A 357 -11.43 4.28 -22.24
C TYR A 357 -10.07 4.81 -21.84
N THR A 358 -9.93 5.16 -20.56
CA THR A 358 -8.60 5.45 -20.01
C THR A 358 -7.78 4.17 -20.01
N THR A 359 -6.81 4.11 -20.91
CA THR A 359 -5.83 3.02 -20.92
C THR A 359 -4.58 3.50 -20.24
N TYR A 360 -4.10 2.69 -19.33
CA TYR A 360 -2.73 2.78 -18.90
C TYR A 360 -1.84 2.26 -20.03
N PRO A 361 -0.60 2.76 -20.17
CA PRO A 361 0.34 2.14 -21.10
C PRO A 361 0.46 0.65 -20.74
N ASN A 362 -0.25 -0.20 -21.45
CA ASN A 362 -0.33 -1.64 -21.16
C ASN A 362 0.46 -2.49 -22.15
N GLY A 363 1.66 -2.04 -22.51
CA GLY A 363 2.62 -2.83 -23.26
C GLY A 363 2.35 -3.01 -24.74
N THR A 364 1.44 -2.24 -25.33
CA THR A 364 1.14 -2.28 -26.76
C THR A 364 1.54 -1.02 -27.52
N GLY A 365 2.67 -0.40 -27.12
CA GLY A 365 3.33 0.62 -27.95
C GLY A 365 3.32 2.06 -27.41
N SER A 366 2.57 2.39 -26.38
CA SER A 366 2.66 3.71 -25.74
C SER A 366 3.49 3.61 -24.47
N VAL A 367 4.69 4.17 -24.48
CA VAL A 367 5.56 4.28 -23.31
C VAL A 367 5.41 5.66 -22.69
N ALA A 368 5.12 5.70 -21.40
CA ALA A 368 5.12 6.93 -20.63
C ALA A 368 6.48 7.15 -19.96
N LYS A 369 6.90 8.40 -19.88
CA LYS A 369 8.04 8.80 -19.06
C LYS A 369 7.54 9.33 -17.74
N PRO A 370 7.90 8.68 -16.60
CA PRO A 370 7.44 9.12 -15.29
C PRO A 370 8.08 10.43 -14.89
N VAL A 371 7.33 11.23 -14.18
CA VAL A 371 7.79 12.48 -13.55
C VAL A 371 7.61 12.35 -12.06
N ILE A 372 8.65 12.60 -11.29
CA ILE A 372 8.56 12.75 -9.83
C ILE A 372 8.55 14.24 -9.52
N ILE A 373 7.54 14.67 -8.77
CA ILE A 373 7.32 16.07 -8.41
C ILE A 373 7.52 16.18 -6.90
N ASP A 374 8.43 17.05 -6.47
CA ASP A 374 8.58 17.42 -5.06
C ASP A 374 7.40 18.32 -4.66
N ILE A 375 6.77 18.05 -3.50
CA ILE A 375 5.59 18.79 -3.10
C ILE A 375 5.90 20.10 -2.37
N ASP A 376 7.12 20.30 -1.89
CA ASP A 376 7.47 21.48 -1.12
C ASP A 376 7.83 22.66 -2.04
N ASP A 377 8.49 22.40 -3.19
CA ASP A 377 8.91 23.43 -4.14
C ASP A 377 8.36 23.24 -5.57
N GLY A 378 7.64 22.15 -5.84
CA GLY A 378 7.10 21.82 -7.16
C GLY A 378 8.16 21.41 -8.18
N ALA A 379 9.40 21.20 -7.76
CA ALA A 379 10.46 20.75 -8.65
C ALA A 379 10.12 19.38 -9.27
N SER A 380 10.31 19.30 -10.58
CA SER A 380 9.94 18.10 -11.33
C SER A 380 11.16 17.44 -11.94
N THR A 381 11.33 16.15 -11.68
CA THR A 381 12.37 15.31 -12.28
C THR A 381 11.73 14.31 -13.22
N GLN A 382 12.00 14.42 -14.51
CA GLN A 382 11.58 13.44 -15.49
C GLN A 382 12.67 12.38 -15.66
N PHE A 383 12.26 11.11 -15.62
CA PHE A 383 13.14 9.98 -15.85
C PHE A 383 13.01 9.45 -17.27
N ASP A 384 14.14 8.99 -17.83
CA ASP A 384 14.16 8.32 -19.14
C ASP A 384 13.68 6.86 -19.08
N TRP A 385 12.92 6.52 -18.04
CA TRP A 385 12.32 5.20 -17.92
C TRP A 385 11.18 5.04 -18.93
N SER A 386 11.14 3.90 -19.56
CA SER A 386 10.01 3.52 -20.42
C SER A 386 9.04 2.71 -19.57
N VAL A 387 7.93 3.30 -19.17
CA VAL A 387 6.92 2.67 -18.31
C VAL A 387 5.75 2.22 -19.17
N GLY A 388 5.50 0.92 -19.19
CA GLY A 388 4.44 0.29 -19.98
C GLY A 388 3.22 -0.15 -19.15
N SER A 389 3.19 0.12 -17.86
CA SER A 389 2.07 -0.27 -16.96
C SER A 389 1.92 0.73 -15.82
N VAL A 390 0.92 0.47 -14.97
CA VAL A 390 0.85 1.09 -13.63
C VAL A 390 2.15 0.79 -12.89
N ALA A 391 2.75 1.81 -12.30
CA ALA A 391 3.91 1.67 -11.44
C ALA A 391 3.49 1.46 -9.99
N SER A 392 4.36 0.84 -9.20
CA SER A 392 4.13 0.66 -7.77
C SER A 392 5.37 1.08 -6.99
N TRP A 393 5.18 1.95 -6.02
CA TRP A 393 6.27 2.46 -5.17
C TRP A 393 6.45 1.60 -3.93
N GLN A 394 7.66 1.07 -3.75
CA GLN A 394 8.01 0.25 -2.59
C GLN A 394 8.06 1.10 -1.31
N ARG A 395 7.34 0.65 -0.30
CA ARG A 395 7.43 1.17 1.07
C ARG A 395 8.60 0.48 1.79
N ARG A 396 9.37 1.20 2.58
CA ARG A 396 10.46 0.65 3.39
C ARG A 396 10.31 1.09 4.84
N ALA A 397 10.71 0.24 5.77
CA ALA A 397 10.70 0.58 7.18
C ALA A 397 11.46 1.89 7.45
N PRO A 398 10.98 2.72 8.37
CA PRO A 398 11.60 3.98 8.75
C PRO A 398 13.06 3.84 9.20
#